data_efd73986803cbc2b6f03e0b04151c0a6
#
_entry.id   efd73986803cbc2b6f03e0b04151c0a6
#
_cell.length_a   1.000
_cell.length_b   1.000
_cell.length_c   1.000
_cell.angle_alpha   90.00
_cell.angle_beta   90.00
_cell.angle_gamma   90.00
#
_symmetry.space_group_name_H-M   'P 1'
#
loop_
_entity.id
_entity.type
_entity.pdbx_description
1 polymer ?
#
loop_
_entity_poly.entity_id
_entity_poly.type
_entity_poly.pdbx_seq_one_letter_code
_entity_poly.pdbx_strand_id
1 'polypeptide(L)'
;MRAVRKTLRRLGWTPVLLAQTELPLALPSAPHSKHPQGQAPSSSGSTASGGDPNLSAFSTLGAQNSFPRSHDTDPTDRSADRLLARLGLLEDAAPLFGCAVAVPRAGVLLALPVLGTSGVFECAQKIYGNLGPAFYGLRTSLLTLLLMALWRIKRPEGLKEYSPQELGRVLGLDRAPEVKTLRRKLAQLAACGRAAQFGQALAHQRVARRGKDLGFLYVDGHVRIYHGKLRLPKAHVAQMRLSVPATSDYWVNDKTGDPLFVLTAEANAGMVKMLPPVLKQVRALMGERRVTVVFDRGGYSPKLFEQILEAGFDFLTYRKGRFARITRKHFQVHRTRVEGQCHTYLLADQKVRLLKGKLRLRQVTRLKENGHQTPILTNREDLPAAQIAHRMFNRWKQEIFFKYLGEEYALDALVEYAAVPDDPLREVPNPTWAAIDAKLRQAQAHLDRLQAEYGLEALTNAEKQRSTMRGFKIAQGKLGQTIWNAFERVQQLEKRRNAVPRRVPVQTLTEEPVVKLAPERKHLTNLIKMVAYQAESDLVRLVAPHYKRVGDEGRTLIQSALASAANLEVTDTKLRITLAPLSSAHRTRAIARLCEELNQTQTQFPGSGLRLRYAIRESS
;
A
#
# COMPACT_ATOMS: atom_id res chain seq x y z
N MET A 1 -10.88 19.97 22.11
CA MET A 1 -9.73 20.88 22.29
C MET A 1 -8.88 20.57 23.52
N ARG A 2 -9.41 20.49 24.76
CA ARG A 2 -8.59 20.16 25.96
C ARG A 2 -7.92 18.78 25.93
N ALA A 3 -8.58 17.75 25.44
CA ALA A 3 -8.02 16.39 25.32
C ALA A 3 -6.84 16.32 24.30
N VAL A 4 -6.95 17.03 23.18
CA VAL A 4 -5.90 17.08 22.14
C VAL A 4 -4.64 17.78 22.67
N ARG A 5 -4.80 18.87 23.42
CA ARG A 5 -3.67 19.58 24.08
C ARG A 5 -2.95 18.72 25.12
N LYS A 6 -3.69 17.85 25.84
CA LYS A 6 -3.12 16.94 26.86
C LYS A 6 -2.30 15.81 26.21
N THR A 7 -2.75 15.31 25.05
CA THR A 7 -2.04 14.27 24.28
C THR A 7 -0.78 14.82 23.62
N LEU A 8 -0.84 16.04 23.06
CA LEU A 8 0.32 16.69 22.43
C LEU A 8 1.41 17.01 23.46
N ARG A 9 1.06 17.44 24.70
CA ARG A 9 2.05 17.62 25.78
C ARG A 9 2.72 16.33 26.22
N ARG A 10 2.01 15.18 26.21
CA ARG A 10 2.60 13.86 26.50
C ARG A 10 3.60 13.37 25.44
N LEU A 11 3.52 13.92 24.22
CA LEU A 11 4.39 13.62 23.08
C LEU A 11 5.54 14.63 22.91
N GLY A 12 5.79 15.51 23.92
CA GLY A 12 6.91 16.45 23.92
C GLY A 12 6.73 17.66 22.99
N TRP A 13 5.53 17.95 22.51
CA TRP A 13 5.25 19.10 21.64
C TRP A 13 4.92 20.35 22.47
N THR A 14 5.79 21.34 22.39
CA THR A 14 5.60 22.65 23.04
C THR A 14 4.97 23.67 22.08
N PRO A 15 4.22 24.68 22.60
CA PRO A 15 3.45 25.63 21.78
C PRO A 15 4.24 26.61 20.90
N VAL A 16 5.56 26.62 21.00
CA VAL A 16 6.42 27.59 20.30
C VAL A 16 6.55 27.35 18.79
N LEU A 17 6.16 26.17 18.29
CA LEU A 17 6.27 25.81 16.86
C LEU A 17 5.04 26.20 16.00
N LEU A 18 4.05 26.90 16.57
CA LEU A 18 2.81 27.29 15.87
C LEU A 18 2.71 28.79 15.50
N ALA A 19 3.75 29.58 15.78
CA ALA A 19 3.68 31.03 15.63
C ALA A 19 4.52 31.63 14.47
N GLN A 20 5.08 30.82 13.59
CA GLN A 20 5.85 31.35 12.45
C GLN A 20 5.43 30.68 11.15
N THR A 21 4.44 31.23 10.47
CA THR A 21 4.31 31.31 8.99
C THR A 21 3.05 32.09 8.61
N GLU A 22 3.14 33.41 8.67
CA GLU A 22 2.35 34.30 7.80
C GLU A 22 3.25 34.77 6.67
N LEU A 23 2.93 34.39 5.43
CA LEU A 23 3.49 34.97 4.21
C LEU A 23 2.35 35.50 3.35
N PRO A 24 2.48 36.73 2.80
CA PRO A 24 1.40 37.40 2.09
C PRO A 24 1.20 36.82 0.68
N LEU A 25 -0.07 36.53 0.36
CA LEU A 25 -0.54 36.18 -0.98
C LEU A 25 -0.90 37.45 -1.75
N ALA A 26 -0.12 37.78 -2.77
CA ALA A 26 -0.55 38.67 -3.84
C ALA A 26 -0.95 37.81 -5.06
N LEU A 27 -2.22 37.88 -5.46
CA LEU A 27 -2.75 37.30 -6.67
C LEU A 27 -2.68 38.34 -7.81
N PRO A 28 -2.25 37.99 -9.02
CA PRO A 28 -2.58 38.77 -10.21
C PRO A 28 -3.84 38.27 -10.88
N SER A 29 -4.72 39.20 -11.22
CA SER A 29 -5.98 39.07 -11.94
C SER A 29 -5.78 38.59 -13.39
N ALA A 30 -6.70 37.73 -13.84
CA ALA A 30 -6.78 37.21 -15.19
C ALA A 30 -7.50 38.20 -16.14
N PRO A 31 -7.16 38.25 -17.44
CA PRO A 31 -7.97 38.94 -18.43
C PRO A 31 -8.94 37.96 -19.13
N HIS A 32 -10.14 38.43 -19.32
CA HIS A 32 -11.21 37.86 -20.14
C HIS A 32 -10.81 37.78 -21.62
N SER A 33 -11.14 36.67 -22.30
CA SER A 33 -11.33 36.68 -23.73
C SER A 33 -12.45 35.73 -24.19
N LYS A 34 -13.20 36.25 -25.14
CA LYS A 34 -14.47 35.85 -25.72
C LYS A 34 -14.40 34.60 -26.59
N HIS A 35 -15.52 33.84 -26.61
CA HIS A 35 -15.83 32.83 -27.63
C HIS A 35 -16.01 33.43 -29.02
N PRO A 36 -15.81 32.64 -30.09
CA PRO A 36 -16.91 32.44 -31.03
C PRO A 36 -17.23 30.98 -31.35
N GLN A 37 -18.52 30.77 -31.63
CA GLN A 37 -19.16 29.56 -32.14
C GLN A 37 -18.80 29.30 -33.60
N GLY A 38 -18.81 28.02 -34.01
CA GLY A 38 -18.74 27.63 -35.42
C GLY A 38 -19.00 26.14 -35.61
N GLN A 39 -20.20 25.81 -35.95
CA GLN A 39 -20.81 24.79 -36.81
C GLN A 39 -20.05 23.51 -37.17
N ALA A 40 -20.77 22.40 -37.01
CA ALA A 40 -20.51 21.08 -37.60
C ALA A 40 -20.87 21.02 -39.09
N PRO A 41 -20.40 20.04 -39.81
CA PRO A 41 -21.30 19.29 -40.71
C PRO A 41 -21.23 17.77 -40.57
N SER A 42 -22.37 17.18 -40.84
CA SER A 42 -22.74 15.78 -40.92
C SER A 42 -22.27 15.14 -42.24
N SER A 43 -22.01 13.84 -42.24
CA SER A 43 -22.70 12.82 -43.05
C SER A 43 -21.93 11.52 -43.21
N SER A 44 -22.63 10.43 -42.96
CA SER A 44 -22.83 9.19 -43.74
C SER A 44 -21.59 8.31 -43.96
N GLY A 45 -21.51 7.09 -43.48
CA GLY A 45 -22.38 5.96 -43.67
C GLY A 45 -21.70 4.92 -44.54
N SER A 46 -21.32 3.75 -44.00
CA SER A 46 -21.57 2.46 -44.68
C SER A 46 -21.02 1.28 -43.87
N THR A 47 -21.81 0.26 -43.86
CA THR A 47 -21.70 -1.11 -43.35
C THR A 47 -20.68 -1.95 -44.12
N ALA A 48 -19.99 -2.89 -43.41
CA ALA A 48 -19.81 -4.30 -43.81
C ALA A 48 -19.00 -5.07 -42.77
N SER A 49 -19.61 -6.03 -42.18
CA SER A 49 -19.44 -7.48 -42.01
C SER A 49 -18.03 -8.06 -41.88
N GLY A 50 -17.84 -8.79 -40.76
CA GLY A 50 -17.43 -10.18 -40.75
C GLY A 50 -15.93 -10.50 -40.76
N GLY A 51 -15.54 -11.33 -39.77
CA GLY A 51 -14.36 -12.15 -39.92
C GLY A 51 -13.41 -12.17 -38.71
N ASP A 52 -13.57 -13.18 -37.85
CA ASP A 52 -12.49 -13.65 -36.98
C ASP A 52 -11.28 -14.07 -37.80
N PRO A 53 -10.09 -13.82 -37.31
CA PRO A 53 -9.02 -14.77 -37.53
C PRO A 53 -8.17 -15.10 -36.30
N ASN A 54 -8.18 -16.39 -35.98
CA ASN A 54 -7.05 -17.23 -35.60
C ASN A 54 -5.83 -16.60 -34.89
N LEU A 55 -5.65 -17.13 -33.69
CA LEU A 55 -4.36 -17.27 -33.02
C LEU A 55 -3.41 -18.16 -33.85
N SER A 56 -2.40 -17.56 -34.46
CA SER A 56 -1.08 -18.18 -34.65
C SER A 56 -0.20 -17.24 -35.48
N ALA A 57 0.75 -16.58 -34.87
CA ALA A 57 2.05 -16.17 -35.42
C ALA A 57 2.77 -15.25 -34.43
N PHE A 58 3.39 -15.82 -33.41
CA PHE A 58 4.57 -15.18 -32.84
C PHE A 58 5.77 -15.50 -33.71
N SER A 59 5.92 -14.79 -34.81
CA SER A 59 7.17 -14.75 -35.56
C SER A 59 7.86 -13.41 -35.26
N THR A 60 9.03 -13.54 -34.65
CA THR A 60 10.21 -12.66 -34.74
C THR A 60 10.05 -11.47 -35.68
N LEU A 61 9.59 -10.34 -35.15
CA LEU A 61 9.94 -9.04 -35.67
C LEU A 61 11.09 -8.52 -34.80
N GLY A 62 12.29 -8.63 -35.35
CA GLY A 62 13.46 -7.89 -34.88
C GLY A 62 13.17 -6.41 -34.98
N ALA A 63 12.59 -5.85 -33.90
CA ALA A 63 12.56 -4.42 -33.71
C ALA A 63 14.03 -3.99 -33.60
N GLN A 64 14.56 -3.38 -34.63
CA GLN A 64 15.76 -2.55 -34.56
C GLN A 64 15.42 -1.46 -33.53
N ASN A 65 15.80 -1.68 -32.28
CA ASN A 65 15.79 -0.68 -31.22
C ASN A 65 16.86 0.36 -31.60
N SER A 66 16.49 1.31 -32.44
CA SER A 66 17.29 2.51 -32.65
C SER A 66 17.18 3.32 -31.36
N PHE A 67 18.15 3.16 -30.46
CA PHE A 67 18.28 4.03 -29.31
C PHE A 67 18.35 5.48 -29.77
N PRO A 68 17.67 6.42 -29.13
CA PRO A 68 17.79 7.83 -29.48
C PRO A 68 19.26 8.23 -29.39
N ARG A 69 19.80 8.69 -30.50
CA ARG A 69 21.19 9.16 -30.56
C ARG A 69 21.25 10.53 -29.92
N SER A 70 22.23 10.76 -29.07
CA SER A 70 22.55 12.09 -28.59
C SER A 70 23.22 12.89 -29.75
N HIS A 71 22.93 14.17 -29.82
CA HIS A 71 23.59 15.10 -30.72
C HIS A 71 24.83 15.74 -30.06
N ASP A 72 24.93 15.69 -28.75
CA ASP A 72 26.13 16.04 -28.01
C ASP A 72 27.04 14.82 -27.86
N THR A 73 28.34 15.05 -27.81
CA THR A 73 29.37 14.03 -27.58
C THR A 73 30.02 14.19 -26.19
N ASP A 74 29.98 15.38 -25.62
CA ASP A 74 30.47 15.65 -24.27
C ASP A 74 29.37 15.37 -23.24
N PRO A 75 29.56 14.43 -22.29
CA PRO A 75 28.60 14.15 -21.25
C PRO A 75 28.38 15.32 -20.27
N THR A 76 29.27 16.29 -20.23
CA THR A 76 29.20 17.47 -19.33
C THR A 76 28.53 18.67 -19.99
N ASP A 77 28.49 18.74 -21.31
CA ASP A 77 27.76 19.77 -22.08
C ASP A 77 26.66 19.12 -22.93
N ARG A 78 25.41 19.42 -22.60
CA ARG A 78 24.21 18.90 -23.29
C ARG A 78 23.39 20.05 -23.89
N SER A 79 24.08 21.07 -24.36
CA SER A 79 23.47 22.31 -24.90
C SER A 79 22.68 22.05 -26.19
N ALA A 80 23.21 21.23 -27.10
CA ALA A 80 22.54 20.89 -28.34
C ALA A 80 21.28 20.04 -28.10
N ASP A 81 21.34 19.02 -27.26
CA ASP A 81 20.16 18.23 -26.90
C ASP A 81 19.08 19.08 -26.20
N ARG A 82 19.48 20.05 -25.37
CA ARG A 82 18.52 20.98 -24.74
C ARG A 82 17.89 21.93 -25.76
N LEU A 83 18.63 22.37 -26.77
CA LEU A 83 18.11 23.19 -27.86
C LEU A 83 17.10 22.36 -28.68
N LEU A 84 17.46 21.15 -29.08
CA LEU A 84 16.57 20.25 -29.83
C LEU A 84 15.28 19.96 -29.07
N ALA A 85 15.36 19.74 -27.73
CA ALA A 85 14.18 19.58 -26.89
C ALA A 85 13.27 20.82 -26.89
N ARG A 86 13.84 22.03 -26.91
CA ARG A 86 13.08 23.29 -27.03
C ARG A 86 12.42 23.46 -28.40
N LEU A 87 13.09 23.01 -29.45
CA LEU A 87 12.58 23.04 -30.82
C LEU A 87 11.56 21.92 -31.11
N GLY A 88 11.29 21.04 -30.14
CA GLY A 88 10.34 19.95 -30.34
C GLY A 88 10.91 18.71 -31.05
N LEU A 89 12.23 18.66 -31.23
CA LEU A 89 12.93 17.63 -31.99
C LEU A 89 13.55 16.52 -31.15
N LEU A 90 13.40 16.59 -29.81
CA LEU A 90 13.93 15.61 -28.86
C LEU A 90 12.86 15.25 -27.84
N GLU A 91 12.60 13.97 -27.63
CA GLU A 91 11.58 13.47 -26.68
C GLU A 91 12.16 13.01 -25.33
N ASP A 92 13.40 12.53 -25.32
CA ASP A 92 14.14 12.12 -24.11
C ASP A 92 15.64 12.06 -24.44
N ALA A 93 16.47 12.81 -23.70
CA ALA A 93 17.91 12.86 -23.95
C ALA A 93 18.55 11.47 -23.75
N ALA A 94 19.31 11.01 -24.72
CA ALA A 94 20.08 9.77 -24.59
C ALA A 94 21.12 9.90 -23.47
N PRO A 95 21.35 8.87 -22.65
CA PRO A 95 22.39 8.90 -21.63
C PRO A 95 23.78 8.86 -22.27
N LEU A 96 24.63 9.81 -21.89
CA LEU A 96 26.07 9.87 -22.20
C LEU A 96 26.85 9.78 -20.89
N PHE A 97 27.87 8.94 -20.89
CA PHE A 97 28.74 8.76 -19.74
C PHE A 97 30.16 9.18 -20.07
N GLY A 98 30.82 9.81 -19.11
CA GLY A 98 32.26 10.04 -19.08
C GLY A 98 32.90 9.25 -17.94
N CYS A 99 34.19 9.03 -18.03
CA CYS A 99 34.96 8.47 -16.92
C CYS A 99 34.93 9.43 -15.73
N ALA A 100 34.63 8.90 -14.54
CA ALA A 100 34.55 9.67 -13.32
C ALA A 100 34.96 8.83 -12.11
N VAL A 101 35.67 9.47 -11.18
CA VAL A 101 36.17 8.80 -9.96
C VAL A 101 35.33 9.19 -8.77
N ALA A 102 35.05 8.21 -7.90
CA ALA A 102 34.36 8.39 -6.63
C ALA A 102 33.01 9.15 -6.74
N VAL A 103 32.22 8.85 -7.79
CA VAL A 103 30.89 9.45 -7.97
C VAL A 103 30.01 9.06 -6.80
N PRO A 104 29.52 10.02 -5.98
CA PRO A 104 28.72 9.74 -4.83
C PRO A 104 27.44 8.98 -5.20
N ARG A 105 27.07 7.99 -4.38
CA ARG A 105 25.81 7.22 -4.52
C ARG A 105 25.66 6.46 -5.86
N ALA A 106 26.73 6.33 -6.65
CA ALA A 106 26.68 5.59 -7.92
C ALA A 106 26.46 4.08 -7.71
N GLY A 107 26.65 3.57 -6.50
CA GLY A 107 26.26 2.20 -6.13
C GLY A 107 24.80 1.87 -6.40
N VAL A 108 23.91 2.85 -6.50
CA VAL A 108 22.49 2.65 -6.86
C VAL A 108 22.33 1.99 -8.24
N LEU A 109 23.32 2.10 -9.10
CA LEU A 109 23.33 1.43 -10.41
C LEU A 109 23.28 -0.10 -10.31
N LEU A 110 23.65 -0.69 -9.15
CA LEU A 110 23.42 -2.13 -8.85
C LEU A 110 21.95 -2.54 -8.97
N ALA A 111 21.01 -1.60 -8.85
CA ALA A 111 19.60 -1.91 -8.97
C ALA A 111 19.11 -1.99 -10.45
N LEU A 112 19.89 -1.53 -11.42
CA LEU A 112 19.45 -1.50 -12.83
C LEU A 112 19.10 -2.87 -13.40
N PRO A 113 19.86 -3.97 -13.14
CA PRO A 113 19.49 -5.28 -13.65
C PRO A 113 18.13 -5.77 -13.14
N VAL A 114 17.84 -5.59 -11.86
CA VAL A 114 16.55 -6.00 -11.28
C VAL A 114 15.41 -5.06 -11.67
N LEU A 115 15.68 -3.77 -11.90
CA LEU A 115 14.71 -2.83 -12.48
C LEU A 115 14.42 -3.17 -13.95
N GLY A 116 15.42 -3.48 -14.75
CA GLY A 116 15.25 -3.92 -16.14
C GLY A 116 14.40 -5.18 -16.21
N THR A 117 14.78 -6.23 -15.48
CA THR A 117 13.98 -7.47 -15.44
C THR A 117 12.57 -7.27 -14.86
N SER A 118 12.31 -6.19 -14.13
CA SER A 118 10.94 -5.88 -13.66
C SER A 118 9.99 -5.49 -14.80
N GLY A 119 10.51 -5.13 -15.97
CA GLY A 119 9.74 -4.63 -17.10
C GLY A 119 9.17 -3.23 -16.89
N VAL A 120 9.68 -2.47 -15.89
CA VAL A 120 9.11 -1.17 -15.51
C VAL A 120 9.19 -0.14 -16.63
N PHE A 121 10.29 -0.12 -17.39
CA PHE A 121 10.48 0.83 -18.50
C PHE A 121 9.60 0.48 -19.69
N GLU A 122 9.53 -0.79 -20.07
CA GLU A 122 8.71 -1.32 -21.17
C GLU A 122 7.22 -1.13 -20.88
N CYS A 123 6.77 -1.46 -19.66
CA CYS A 123 5.39 -1.21 -19.24
C CYS A 123 5.04 0.28 -19.26
N ALA A 124 5.95 1.14 -18.78
CA ALA A 124 5.73 2.58 -18.81
C ALA A 124 5.65 3.11 -20.23
N GLN A 125 6.57 2.70 -21.11
CA GLN A 125 6.56 3.12 -22.51
C GLN A 125 5.28 2.66 -23.25
N LYS A 126 4.85 1.42 -23.03
CA LYS A 126 3.61 0.88 -23.63
C LYS A 126 2.36 1.64 -23.18
N ILE A 127 2.32 2.08 -21.93
CA ILE A 127 1.10 2.65 -21.33
C ILE A 127 1.05 4.16 -21.48
N TYR A 128 2.16 4.86 -21.21
CA TYR A 128 2.21 6.31 -21.25
C TYR A 128 2.69 6.86 -22.60
N GLY A 129 3.40 6.05 -23.40
CA GLY A 129 4.01 6.51 -24.64
C GLY A 129 5.03 7.60 -24.37
N ASN A 130 5.05 8.62 -25.22
CA ASN A 130 5.93 9.78 -25.08
C ASN A 130 5.20 10.89 -24.30
N LEU A 131 5.95 11.59 -23.44
CA LEU A 131 5.42 12.74 -22.67
C LEU A 131 5.54 14.07 -23.44
N GLY A 132 5.67 13.99 -24.75
CA GLY A 132 5.96 15.13 -25.62
C GLY A 132 7.45 15.52 -25.62
N PRO A 133 7.84 16.46 -26.48
CA PRO A 133 9.22 16.90 -26.62
C PRO A 133 9.81 17.40 -25.30
N ALA A 134 10.95 16.85 -24.90
CA ALA A 134 11.61 17.20 -23.67
C ALA A 134 13.03 16.66 -23.57
N PHE A 135 13.92 17.38 -22.91
CA PHE A 135 15.24 16.87 -22.53
C PHE A 135 15.11 15.72 -21.48
N TYR A 136 14.22 15.89 -20.48
CA TYR A 136 13.89 14.87 -19.50
C TYR A 136 12.55 14.23 -19.89
N GLY A 137 12.57 13.15 -20.68
CA GLY A 137 11.38 12.44 -21.13
C GLY A 137 10.86 11.41 -20.13
N LEU A 138 10.09 10.42 -20.63
CA LEU A 138 9.47 9.39 -19.79
C LEU A 138 10.51 8.53 -19.08
N ARG A 139 11.44 7.93 -19.82
CA ARG A 139 12.47 7.03 -19.30
C ARG A 139 13.31 7.74 -18.23
N THR A 140 13.86 8.93 -18.57
CA THR A 140 14.72 9.71 -17.66
C THR A 140 13.97 10.11 -16.40
N SER A 141 12.72 10.56 -16.51
CA SER A 141 11.90 10.93 -15.36
C SER A 141 11.59 9.73 -14.46
N LEU A 142 11.21 8.59 -15.06
CA LEU A 142 10.89 7.37 -14.31
C LEU A 142 12.14 6.80 -13.63
N LEU A 143 13.27 6.72 -14.35
CA LEU A 143 14.55 6.28 -13.79
C LEU A 143 14.94 7.18 -12.59
N THR A 144 14.88 8.51 -12.76
CA THR A 144 15.18 9.45 -11.67
C THR A 144 14.31 9.19 -10.44
N LEU A 145 13.00 8.99 -10.60
CA LEU A 145 12.08 8.74 -9.49
C LEU A 145 12.35 7.39 -8.80
N LEU A 146 12.71 6.36 -9.55
CA LEU A 146 13.09 5.05 -9.00
C LEU A 146 14.41 5.13 -8.23
N LEU A 147 15.44 5.79 -8.81
CA LEU A 147 16.71 5.97 -8.11
C LEU A 147 16.57 6.86 -6.87
N MET A 148 15.75 7.92 -6.91
CA MET A 148 15.42 8.70 -5.72
C MET A 148 14.84 7.83 -4.61
N ALA A 149 13.88 6.96 -4.94
CA ALA A 149 13.30 6.05 -3.95
C ALA A 149 14.36 5.12 -3.34
N LEU A 150 15.25 4.55 -4.15
CA LEU A 150 16.36 3.69 -3.70
C LEU A 150 17.42 4.45 -2.90
N TRP A 151 17.67 5.73 -3.22
CA TRP A 151 18.52 6.63 -2.43
C TRP A 151 17.91 7.12 -1.12
N ARG A 152 16.64 6.78 -0.84
CA ARG A 152 15.85 7.31 0.30
C ARG A 152 15.59 8.81 0.21
N ILE A 153 15.62 9.37 -0.98
CA ILE A 153 15.16 10.74 -1.24
C ILE A 153 13.63 10.70 -1.30
N LYS A 154 13.01 10.90 -0.15
CA LYS A 154 11.58 10.63 0.11
C LYS A 154 10.62 11.51 -0.68
N ARG A 155 11.08 12.69 -1.10
CA ARG A 155 10.29 13.71 -1.83
C ARG A 155 11.19 14.42 -2.84
N PRO A 156 10.65 14.96 -3.95
CA PRO A 156 11.44 15.74 -4.91
C PRO A 156 12.24 16.88 -4.27
N GLU A 157 11.72 17.50 -3.20
CA GLU A 157 12.39 18.58 -2.46
C GLU A 157 13.73 18.17 -1.87
N GLY A 158 13.88 16.90 -1.48
CA GLY A 158 15.14 16.37 -0.95
C GLY A 158 16.28 16.35 -1.97
N LEU A 159 15.99 16.47 -3.27
CA LEU A 159 17.05 16.63 -4.29
C LEU A 159 17.89 17.88 -4.10
N LYS A 160 17.36 18.91 -3.45
CA LYS A 160 18.10 20.16 -3.17
C LYS A 160 19.30 19.95 -2.22
N GLU A 161 19.34 18.85 -1.50
CA GLU A 161 20.44 18.49 -0.59
C GLU A 161 21.63 17.84 -1.32
N TYR A 162 21.50 17.60 -2.63
CA TYR A 162 22.49 16.89 -3.44
C TYR A 162 22.92 17.72 -4.65
N SER A 163 24.18 17.51 -5.08
CA SER A 163 24.69 18.12 -6.30
C SER A 163 23.92 17.61 -7.52
N PRO A 164 23.27 18.47 -8.30
CA PRO A 164 22.57 18.05 -9.52
C PRO A 164 23.50 17.42 -10.56
N GLN A 165 24.74 17.87 -10.62
CA GLN A 165 25.76 17.34 -11.55
C GLN A 165 26.20 15.92 -11.15
N GLU A 166 26.42 15.65 -9.86
CA GLU A 166 26.78 14.30 -9.39
C GLU A 166 25.65 13.29 -9.62
N LEU A 167 24.41 13.68 -9.32
CA LEU A 167 23.25 12.82 -9.62
C LEU A 167 23.05 12.68 -11.15
N GLY A 168 23.36 13.73 -11.92
CA GLY A 168 23.33 13.72 -13.37
C GLY A 168 24.30 12.67 -13.94
N ARG A 169 25.53 12.61 -13.45
CA ARG A 169 26.51 11.59 -13.86
C ARG A 169 26.00 10.15 -13.70
N VAL A 170 25.26 9.87 -12.64
CA VAL A 170 24.64 8.54 -12.42
C VAL A 170 23.54 8.25 -13.45
N LEU A 171 22.88 9.28 -13.97
CA LEU A 171 21.83 9.19 -14.98
C LEU A 171 22.38 9.24 -16.44
N GLY A 172 23.67 9.46 -16.62
CA GLY A 172 24.26 9.74 -17.94
C GLY A 172 23.86 11.11 -18.50
N LEU A 173 23.72 12.12 -17.62
CA LEU A 173 23.30 13.47 -17.95
C LEU A 173 24.28 14.48 -17.32
N ASP A 174 24.33 15.69 -17.88
CA ASP A 174 25.09 16.81 -17.31
C ASP A 174 24.61 17.18 -15.89
N ARG A 175 23.30 17.08 -15.67
CA ARG A 175 22.65 17.31 -14.37
C ARG A 175 21.34 16.55 -14.25
N ALA A 176 20.97 16.20 -13.03
CA ALA A 176 19.68 15.59 -12.72
C ALA A 176 18.51 16.58 -12.93
N PRO A 177 17.27 16.09 -13.15
CA PRO A 177 16.09 16.94 -13.24
C PRO A 177 15.86 17.72 -11.95
N GLU A 178 15.53 19.00 -12.07
CA GLU A 178 15.15 19.83 -10.94
C GLU A 178 13.80 19.40 -10.33
N VAL A 179 13.57 19.76 -9.07
CA VAL A 179 12.32 19.53 -8.33
C VAL A 179 11.07 19.95 -9.12
N LYS A 180 11.11 21.16 -9.71
CA LYS A 180 10.00 21.70 -10.52
C LYS A 180 9.73 20.84 -11.76
N THR A 181 10.78 20.34 -12.40
CA THR A 181 10.68 19.46 -13.56
C THR A 181 10.04 18.13 -13.19
N LEU A 182 10.51 17.45 -12.13
CA LEU A 182 9.93 16.17 -11.67
C LEU A 182 8.48 16.33 -11.24
N ARG A 183 8.13 17.40 -10.54
CA ARG A 183 6.72 17.66 -10.17
C ARG A 183 5.83 17.83 -11.41
N ARG A 184 6.31 18.55 -12.43
CA ARG A 184 5.59 18.71 -13.70
C ARG A 184 5.43 17.37 -14.42
N LYS A 185 6.48 16.55 -14.47
CA LYS A 185 6.42 15.21 -15.09
C LYS A 185 5.49 14.27 -14.35
N LEU A 186 5.51 14.26 -13.01
CA LEU A 186 4.53 13.52 -12.20
C LEU A 186 3.09 14.00 -12.44
N ALA A 187 2.88 15.31 -12.60
CA ALA A 187 1.56 15.85 -12.94
C ALA A 187 1.11 15.42 -14.34
N GLN A 188 2.00 15.43 -15.34
CA GLN A 188 1.72 14.95 -16.70
C GLN A 188 1.33 13.46 -16.69
N LEU A 189 2.09 12.62 -16.00
CA LEU A 189 1.79 11.19 -15.87
C LEU A 189 0.44 10.95 -15.14
N ALA A 190 0.16 11.72 -14.09
CA ALA A 190 -1.11 11.63 -13.38
C ALA A 190 -2.29 12.09 -14.25
N ALA A 191 -2.12 13.13 -15.06
CA ALA A 191 -3.15 13.63 -15.96
C ALA A 191 -3.55 12.60 -17.05
N CYS A 192 -2.68 11.64 -17.38
CA CYS A 192 -3.03 10.55 -18.30
C CYS A 192 -4.08 9.59 -17.73
N GLY A 193 -4.30 9.54 -16.41
CA GLY A 193 -5.30 8.65 -15.78
C GLY A 193 -5.02 7.16 -15.92
N ARG A 194 -3.75 6.74 -16.11
CA ARG A 194 -3.36 5.36 -16.47
C ARG A 194 -2.57 4.63 -15.39
N ALA A 195 -2.52 5.14 -14.15
CA ALA A 195 -1.74 4.51 -13.08
C ALA A 195 -2.25 3.09 -12.74
N ALA A 196 -3.56 2.86 -12.79
CA ALA A 196 -4.12 1.52 -12.57
C ALA A 196 -3.68 0.52 -13.64
N GLN A 197 -3.68 0.90 -14.92
CA GLN A 197 -3.21 0.07 -16.03
C GLN A 197 -1.71 -0.23 -15.89
N PHE A 198 -0.91 0.77 -15.51
CA PHE A 198 0.52 0.60 -15.24
C PHE A 198 0.77 -0.37 -14.08
N GLY A 199 0.03 -0.24 -12.97
CA GLY A 199 0.10 -1.16 -11.84
C GLY A 199 -0.26 -2.60 -12.24
N GLN A 200 -1.29 -2.78 -13.08
CA GLN A 200 -1.69 -4.09 -13.58
C GLN A 200 -0.60 -4.71 -14.46
N ALA A 201 0.00 -3.95 -15.38
CA ALA A 201 1.09 -4.44 -16.23
C ALA A 201 2.30 -4.88 -15.40
N LEU A 202 2.71 -4.08 -14.40
CA LEU A 202 3.78 -4.44 -13.47
C LEU A 202 3.48 -5.71 -12.67
N ALA A 203 2.22 -5.86 -12.21
CA ALA A 203 1.79 -7.04 -11.48
C ALA A 203 1.84 -8.30 -12.37
N HIS A 204 1.44 -8.21 -13.64
CA HIS A 204 1.58 -9.31 -14.62
C HIS A 204 3.04 -9.73 -14.78
N GLN A 205 3.96 -8.77 -14.95
CA GLN A 205 5.39 -9.06 -15.04
C GLN A 205 5.91 -9.75 -13.76
N ARG A 206 5.45 -9.31 -12.58
CA ARG A 206 5.85 -9.91 -11.30
C ARG A 206 5.31 -11.33 -11.14
N VAL A 207 4.06 -11.59 -11.52
CA VAL A 207 3.43 -12.92 -11.50
C VAL A 207 4.14 -13.88 -12.44
N ALA A 208 4.48 -13.45 -13.66
CA ALA A 208 5.17 -14.29 -14.63
C ALA A 208 6.52 -14.79 -14.06
N ARG A 209 7.26 -13.94 -13.34
CA ARG A 209 8.55 -14.30 -12.75
C ARG A 209 8.45 -15.12 -11.46
N ARG A 210 7.41 -14.92 -10.65
CA ARG A 210 7.30 -15.47 -9.30
C ARG A 210 6.09 -16.38 -9.07
N GLY A 211 5.45 -16.86 -10.12
CA GLY A 211 4.19 -17.58 -10.03
C GLY A 211 4.15 -18.77 -9.05
N LYS A 212 5.27 -19.46 -8.82
CA LYS A 212 5.35 -20.58 -7.87
C LYS A 212 5.21 -20.17 -6.40
N ASP A 213 5.47 -18.89 -6.08
CA ASP A 213 5.45 -18.38 -4.70
C ASP A 213 4.12 -17.75 -4.29
N LEU A 214 3.17 -17.62 -5.20
CA LEU A 214 1.96 -16.80 -5.06
C LEU A 214 0.71 -17.59 -4.63
N GLY A 215 0.87 -18.76 -4.00
CA GLY A 215 -0.26 -19.55 -3.47
C GLY A 215 -0.97 -18.93 -2.25
N PHE A 216 -0.31 -18.00 -1.55
CA PHE A 216 -0.86 -17.22 -0.44
C PHE A 216 -0.67 -15.73 -0.71
N LEU A 217 -1.76 -14.98 -0.66
CA LEU A 217 -1.76 -13.52 -0.82
C LEU A 217 -2.33 -12.85 0.43
N TYR A 218 -1.59 -11.90 0.96
CA TYR A 218 -1.92 -11.15 2.17
C TYR A 218 -2.51 -9.80 1.78
N VAL A 219 -3.72 -9.51 2.24
CA VAL A 219 -4.44 -8.27 1.94
C VAL A 219 -4.55 -7.43 3.19
N ASP A 220 -4.08 -6.18 3.12
CA ASP A 220 -4.24 -5.22 4.21
C ASP A 220 -4.46 -3.80 3.69
N GLY A 221 -5.16 -3.00 4.49
CA GLY A 221 -5.48 -1.61 4.19
C GLY A 221 -4.49 -0.65 4.84
N HIS A 222 -4.04 0.34 4.08
CA HIS A 222 -3.23 1.44 4.59
C HIS A 222 -4.00 2.77 4.47
N VAL A 223 -4.06 3.53 5.56
CA VAL A 223 -4.79 4.80 5.65
C VAL A 223 -3.80 5.95 5.81
N ARG A 224 -3.88 6.95 4.91
CA ARG A 224 -3.10 8.20 5.00
C ARG A 224 -4.00 9.34 5.46
N ILE A 225 -3.61 9.96 6.56
CA ILE A 225 -4.34 11.07 7.15
C ILE A 225 -4.13 12.34 6.31
N TYR A 226 -5.21 13.09 6.11
CA TYR A 226 -5.18 14.40 5.51
C TYR A 226 -5.29 15.48 6.58
N HIS A 227 -4.32 16.38 6.61
CA HIS A 227 -4.24 17.46 7.60
C HIS A 227 -4.64 18.85 7.04
N GLY A 228 -5.15 18.90 5.81
CA GLY A 228 -5.56 20.16 5.17
C GLY A 228 -6.97 20.61 5.56
N LYS A 229 -7.42 21.70 4.91
CA LYS A 229 -8.69 22.37 5.22
C LYS A 229 -9.91 21.78 4.48
N LEU A 230 -9.72 20.98 3.43
CA LEU A 230 -10.82 20.43 2.64
C LEU A 230 -11.63 19.42 3.46
N ARG A 231 -12.95 19.42 3.26
CA ARG A 231 -13.86 18.42 3.84
C ARG A 231 -13.82 17.14 3.01
N LEU A 232 -12.87 16.29 3.32
CA LEU A 232 -12.68 15.01 2.64
C LEU A 232 -13.42 13.88 3.35
N PRO A 233 -13.68 12.76 2.64
CA PRO A 233 -14.16 11.53 3.24
C PRO A 233 -13.27 11.08 4.41
N LYS A 234 -13.91 10.60 5.49
CA LYS A 234 -13.21 10.15 6.69
C LYS A 234 -12.96 8.65 6.63
N ALA A 235 -11.76 8.22 7.01
CA ALA A 235 -11.45 6.82 7.29
C ALA A 235 -11.15 6.61 8.77
N HIS A 236 -11.44 5.42 9.29
CA HIS A 236 -11.13 5.05 10.66
C HIS A 236 -9.66 4.68 10.79
N VAL A 237 -8.94 5.39 11.65
CA VAL A 237 -7.54 5.10 12.00
C VAL A 237 -7.54 4.34 13.31
N ALA A 238 -7.27 3.05 13.25
CA ALA A 238 -7.37 2.15 14.41
C ALA A 238 -6.43 2.55 15.56
N GLN A 239 -5.22 2.99 15.25
CA GLN A 239 -4.24 3.44 16.25
C GLN A 239 -4.73 4.66 17.05
N MET A 240 -5.42 5.59 16.37
CA MET A 240 -5.96 6.81 16.98
C MET A 240 -7.38 6.59 17.54
N ARG A 241 -8.04 5.50 17.19
CA ARG A 241 -9.46 5.22 17.48
C ARG A 241 -10.40 6.34 17.04
N LEU A 242 -10.02 7.06 15.98
CA LEU A 242 -10.74 8.21 15.45
C LEU A 242 -11.01 8.03 13.95
N SER A 243 -12.10 8.65 13.47
CA SER A 243 -12.36 8.80 12.04
C SER A 243 -11.97 10.21 11.61
N VAL A 244 -10.95 10.29 10.76
CA VAL A 244 -10.34 11.54 10.28
C VAL A 244 -10.36 11.60 8.75
N PRO A 245 -10.33 12.82 8.15
CA PRO A 245 -10.15 12.95 6.71
C PRO A 245 -8.92 12.17 6.24
N ALA A 246 -9.06 11.32 5.25
CA ALA A 246 -7.99 10.43 4.85
C ALA A 246 -8.21 9.84 3.45
N THR A 247 -7.17 9.21 2.92
CA THR A 247 -7.24 8.32 1.75
C THR A 247 -6.81 6.93 2.13
N SER A 248 -7.36 5.91 1.46
CA SER A 248 -7.04 4.52 1.74
C SER A 248 -6.49 3.80 0.51
N ASP A 249 -5.57 2.88 0.72
CA ASP A 249 -5.05 1.97 -0.29
C ASP A 249 -5.08 0.55 0.26
N TYR A 250 -5.32 -0.45 -0.60
CA TYR A 250 -5.23 -1.86 -0.24
C TYR A 250 -4.05 -2.49 -0.95
N TRP A 251 -3.15 -3.03 -0.16
CA TRP A 251 -1.93 -3.69 -0.64
C TRP A 251 -2.10 -5.19 -0.59
N VAL A 252 -1.62 -5.83 -1.64
CA VAL A 252 -1.60 -7.28 -1.74
C VAL A 252 -0.15 -7.73 -1.81
N ASN A 253 0.26 -8.51 -0.81
CA ASN A 253 1.62 -8.99 -0.65
C ASN A 253 1.67 -10.51 -0.77
N ASP A 254 2.79 -11.05 -1.21
CA ASP A 254 3.04 -12.49 -1.25
C ASP A 254 3.41 -13.06 0.14
N LYS A 255 3.64 -14.37 0.22
CA LYS A 255 4.03 -15.05 1.46
C LYS A 255 5.36 -14.59 2.07
N THR A 256 6.21 -13.93 1.28
CA THR A 256 7.50 -13.39 1.74
C THR A 256 7.36 -11.96 2.28
N GLY A 257 6.22 -11.33 2.08
CA GLY A 257 5.93 -9.95 2.47
C GLY A 257 6.17 -8.93 1.35
N ASP A 258 6.54 -9.37 0.15
CA ASP A 258 6.72 -8.47 -0.98
C ASP A 258 5.38 -8.05 -1.59
N PRO A 259 5.21 -6.77 -1.91
CA PRO A 259 3.99 -6.29 -2.55
C PRO A 259 3.89 -6.84 -3.97
N LEU A 260 2.68 -7.29 -4.35
CA LEU A 260 2.36 -7.71 -5.70
C LEU A 260 1.69 -6.57 -6.48
N PHE A 261 0.69 -5.95 -5.86
CA PHE A 261 0.00 -4.78 -6.39
C PHE A 261 -0.67 -3.97 -5.28
N VAL A 262 -1.13 -2.78 -5.63
CA VAL A 262 -1.87 -1.88 -4.74
C VAL A 262 -3.11 -1.35 -5.45
N LEU A 263 -4.24 -1.32 -4.76
CA LEU A 263 -5.48 -0.71 -5.22
C LEU A 263 -5.78 0.55 -4.40
N THR A 264 -6.05 1.64 -5.09
CA THR A 264 -6.58 2.84 -4.45
C THR A 264 -8.04 2.62 -4.11
N ALA A 265 -8.41 2.84 -2.86
CA ALA A 265 -9.77 2.71 -2.38
C ALA A 265 -10.40 4.08 -2.12
N GLU A 266 -11.73 4.13 -2.16
CA GLU A 266 -12.45 5.23 -1.56
C GLU A 266 -12.12 5.32 -0.07
N ALA A 267 -12.01 6.53 0.46
CA ALA A 267 -11.93 6.72 1.90
C ALA A 267 -13.17 6.05 2.54
N ASN A 268 -13.01 5.41 3.68
CA ASN A 268 -14.03 4.61 4.36
C ASN A 268 -14.50 3.30 3.66
N ALA A 269 -13.94 2.92 2.52
CA ALA A 269 -14.14 1.59 1.98
C ALA A 269 -13.41 0.57 2.86
N GLY A 270 -14.15 -0.05 3.77
CA GLY A 270 -13.62 -1.12 4.63
C GLY A 270 -13.24 -2.37 3.83
N MET A 271 -12.46 -3.26 4.43
CA MET A 271 -11.95 -4.47 3.78
C MET A 271 -13.05 -5.35 3.18
N VAL A 272 -14.22 -5.45 3.83
CA VAL A 272 -15.37 -6.19 3.29
C VAL A 272 -15.80 -5.66 1.92
N LYS A 273 -15.78 -4.33 1.70
CA LYS A 273 -16.12 -3.71 0.41
C LYS A 273 -14.98 -3.87 -0.60
N MET A 274 -13.73 -3.92 -0.15
CA MET A 274 -12.55 -3.92 -1.02
C MET A 274 -12.06 -5.32 -1.41
N LEU A 275 -12.40 -6.36 -0.65
CA LEU A 275 -12.01 -7.73 -1.01
C LEU A 275 -12.54 -8.18 -2.38
N PRO A 276 -13.81 -7.96 -2.78
CA PRO A 276 -14.28 -8.34 -4.11
C PRO A 276 -13.47 -7.73 -5.26
N PRO A 277 -13.19 -6.41 -5.33
CA PRO A 277 -12.33 -5.86 -6.37
C PRO A 277 -10.88 -6.38 -6.30
N VAL A 278 -10.33 -6.65 -5.09
CA VAL A 278 -9.02 -7.29 -4.94
C VAL A 278 -9.04 -8.70 -5.56
N LEU A 279 -10.05 -9.52 -5.27
CA LEU A 279 -10.18 -10.86 -5.81
C LEU A 279 -10.34 -10.86 -7.34
N LYS A 280 -11.11 -9.92 -7.88
CA LYS A 280 -11.22 -9.71 -9.34
C LYS A 280 -9.85 -9.44 -9.97
N GLN A 281 -9.04 -8.58 -9.36
CA GLN A 281 -7.68 -8.30 -9.83
C GLN A 281 -6.77 -9.53 -9.69
N VAL A 282 -6.85 -10.25 -8.58
CA VAL A 282 -6.10 -11.51 -8.38
C VAL A 282 -6.46 -12.53 -9.45
N ARG A 283 -7.76 -12.71 -9.77
CA ARG A 283 -8.22 -13.62 -10.81
C ARG A 283 -7.69 -13.23 -12.19
N ALA A 284 -7.71 -11.94 -12.53
CA ALA A 284 -7.15 -11.43 -13.77
C ALA A 284 -5.63 -11.68 -13.90
N LEU A 285 -4.89 -11.66 -12.78
CA LEU A 285 -3.45 -11.88 -12.74
C LEU A 285 -3.04 -13.36 -12.70
N MET A 286 -3.81 -14.17 -11.97
CA MET A 286 -3.44 -15.55 -11.63
C MET A 286 -4.18 -16.61 -12.47
N GLY A 287 -5.22 -16.20 -13.22
CA GLY A 287 -6.10 -17.14 -13.91
C GLY A 287 -6.76 -18.10 -12.91
N GLU A 288 -6.93 -19.37 -13.29
CA GLU A 288 -7.58 -20.40 -12.47
C GLU A 288 -6.67 -21.02 -11.39
N ARG A 289 -5.51 -20.44 -11.14
CA ARG A 289 -4.62 -20.95 -10.08
C ARG A 289 -5.29 -20.86 -8.72
N ARG A 290 -5.12 -21.90 -7.92
CA ARG A 290 -5.59 -21.94 -6.54
C ARG A 290 -4.83 -20.93 -5.69
N VAL A 291 -5.55 -19.97 -5.12
CA VAL A 291 -4.99 -18.90 -4.28
C VAL A 291 -5.74 -18.85 -2.95
N THR A 292 -5.00 -18.77 -1.86
CA THR A 292 -5.52 -18.54 -0.51
C THR A 292 -5.30 -17.07 -0.13
N VAL A 293 -6.37 -16.34 0.12
CA VAL A 293 -6.30 -14.94 0.54
C VAL A 293 -6.32 -14.83 2.06
N VAL A 294 -5.33 -14.15 2.61
CA VAL A 294 -5.14 -13.96 4.07
C VAL A 294 -5.42 -12.51 4.42
N PHE A 295 -6.35 -12.27 5.33
CA PHE A 295 -6.76 -10.93 5.74
C PHE A 295 -7.16 -10.87 7.22
N ASP A 296 -7.21 -9.64 7.75
CA ASP A 296 -7.51 -9.40 9.15
C ASP A 296 -9.01 -9.43 9.47
N ARG A 297 -9.36 -9.12 10.74
CA ARG A 297 -10.76 -9.04 11.22
C ARG A 297 -11.60 -7.98 10.51
N GLY A 298 -10.99 -7.02 9.81
CA GLY A 298 -11.70 -6.02 9.02
C GLY A 298 -12.49 -6.63 7.88
N GLY A 299 -12.04 -7.78 7.34
CA GLY A 299 -12.71 -8.55 6.30
C GLY A 299 -13.72 -9.58 6.80
N TYR A 300 -13.98 -9.66 8.11
CA TYR A 300 -14.88 -10.67 8.66
C TYR A 300 -16.34 -10.38 8.29
N SER A 301 -16.86 -11.16 7.37
CA SER A 301 -18.28 -11.19 6.98
C SER A 301 -18.63 -12.57 6.45
N PRO A 302 -19.50 -13.35 7.13
CA PRO A 302 -19.89 -14.67 6.64
C PRO A 302 -20.49 -14.67 5.23
N LYS A 303 -21.22 -13.62 4.84
CA LYS A 303 -21.73 -13.45 3.46
C LYS A 303 -20.58 -13.24 2.45
N LEU A 304 -19.55 -12.48 2.83
CA LEU A 304 -18.37 -12.32 1.99
C LEU A 304 -17.59 -13.63 1.85
N PHE A 305 -17.57 -14.48 2.87
CA PHE A 305 -16.92 -15.80 2.78
C PHE A 305 -17.57 -16.69 1.73
N GLU A 306 -18.91 -16.67 1.64
CA GLU A 306 -19.63 -17.37 0.55
C GLU A 306 -19.19 -16.83 -0.82
N GLN A 307 -19.15 -15.52 -1.01
CA GLN A 307 -18.70 -14.89 -2.26
C GLN A 307 -17.25 -15.24 -2.62
N ILE A 308 -16.35 -15.32 -1.62
CA ILE A 308 -14.94 -15.72 -1.82
C ILE A 308 -14.87 -17.17 -2.32
N LEU A 309 -15.65 -18.07 -1.73
CA LEU A 309 -15.70 -19.48 -2.11
C LEU A 309 -16.33 -19.67 -3.49
N GLU A 310 -17.43 -18.98 -3.78
CA GLU A 310 -18.10 -18.98 -5.10
C GLU A 310 -17.16 -18.47 -6.20
N ALA A 311 -16.30 -17.47 -5.89
CA ALA A 311 -15.27 -16.99 -6.79
C ALA A 311 -14.06 -17.94 -6.93
N GLY A 312 -14.08 -19.11 -6.30
CA GLY A 312 -13.03 -20.13 -6.39
C GLY A 312 -11.74 -19.80 -5.63
N PHE A 313 -11.82 -18.98 -4.57
CA PHE A 313 -10.69 -18.66 -3.71
C PHE A 313 -10.79 -19.36 -2.36
N ASP A 314 -9.63 -19.71 -1.81
CA ASP A 314 -9.50 -20.09 -0.41
C ASP A 314 -9.23 -18.84 0.46
N PHE A 315 -9.51 -18.92 1.75
CA PHE A 315 -9.22 -17.81 2.65
C PHE A 315 -8.74 -18.26 4.03
N LEU A 316 -8.01 -17.34 4.70
CA LEU A 316 -7.68 -17.39 6.11
C LEU A 316 -8.00 -16.04 6.75
N THR A 317 -8.71 -16.05 7.89
CA THR A 317 -8.99 -14.83 8.66
C THR A 317 -9.22 -15.14 10.13
N TYR A 318 -9.11 -14.13 10.99
CA TYR A 318 -9.49 -14.26 12.39
C TYR A 318 -11.01 -14.24 12.56
N ARG A 319 -11.54 -15.11 13.44
CA ARG A 319 -12.93 -15.05 13.84
C ARG A 319 -13.22 -13.81 14.67
N LYS A 320 -14.33 -13.12 14.37
CA LYS A 320 -14.81 -11.95 15.09
C LYS A 320 -16.08 -12.28 15.89
N GLY A 321 -16.30 -11.57 17.00
CA GLY A 321 -17.48 -11.73 17.84
C GLY A 321 -17.30 -12.77 18.95
N ARG A 322 -18.39 -13.07 19.64
CA ARG A 322 -18.40 -14.08 20.71
C ARG A 322 -18.31 -15.49 20.12
N PHE A 323 -17.53 -16.34 20.73
CA PHE A 323 -17.43 -17.76 20.41
C PHE A 323 -17.27 -18.56 21.71
N ALA A 324 -17.72 -19.81 21.69
CA ALA A 324 -17.55 -20.71 22.84
C ALA A 324 -16.06 -20.97 23.07
N ARG A 325 -15.59 -20.77 24.31
CA ARG A 325 -14.22 -21.09 24.68
C ARG A 325 -14.01 -22.60 24.61
N ILE A 326 -12.90 -23.00 24.04
CA ILE A 326 -12.50 -24.41 23.93
C ILE A 326 -11.80 -24.79 25.23
N THR A 327 -12.17 -25.92 25.83
CA THR A 327 -11.54 -26.45 27.03
C THR A 327 -10.09 -26.83 26.74
N ARG A 328 -9.20 -26.58 27.69
CA ARG A 328 -7.72 -26.78 27.53
C ARG A 328 -7.34 -28.21 27.06
N LYS A 329 -8.10 -29.23 27.48
CA LYS A 329 -7.89 -30.62 27.10
C LYS A 329 -7.96 -30.92 25.59
N HIS A 330 -8.61 -30.04 24.81
CA HIS A 330 -8.70 -30.18 23.34
C HIS A 330 -7.58 -29.53 22.56
N PHE A 331 -6.63 -28.87 23.26
CA PHE A 331 -5.47 -28.28 22.63
C PHE A 331 -4.31 -29.28 22.62
N GLN A 332 -3.71 -29.43 21.44
CA GLN A 332 -2.55 -30.30 21.22
C GLN A 332 -1.37 -29.48 20.70
N VAL A 333 -0.15 -29.97 20.98
CA VAL A 333 1.08 -29.36 20.49
C VAL A 333 1.30 -29.76 19.04
N HIS A 334 1.31 -28.78 18.15
CA HIS A 334 1.56 -28.97 16.73
C HIS A 334 2.88 -28.31 16.33
N ARG A 335 3.70 -29.02 15.57
CA ARG A 335 4.97 -28.53 15.03
C ARG A 335 4.91 -28.45 13.52
N THR A 336 5.52 -27.42 12.94
CA THR A 336 5.65 -27.28 11.49
C THR A 336 7.00 -26.68 11.15
N ARG A 337 7.59 -27.10 10.05
CA ARG A 337 8.80 -26.49 9.50
C ARG A 337 8.42 -25.69 8.26
N VAL A 338 8.62 -24.38 8.32
CA VAL A 338 8.31 -23.46 7.21
C VAL A 338 9.52 -22.54 7.00
N GLU A 339 9.94 -22.42 5.76
CA GLU A 339 11.08 -21.54 5.38
C GLU A 339 12.36 -21.84 6.20
N GLY A 340 12.60 -23.15 6.49
CA GLY A 340 13.76 -23.60 7.26
C GLY A 340 13.64 -23.49 8.78
N GLN A 341 12.65 -22.76 9.31
CA GLN A 341 12.43 -22.56 10.75
C GLN A 341 11.34 -23.50 11.29
N CYS A 342 11.56 -24.03 12.50
CA CYS A 342 10.60 -24.83 13.23
C CYS A 342 9.70 -23.94 14.09
N HIS A 343 8.40 -24.09 13.93
CA HIS A 343 7.38 -23.38 14.70
C HIS A 343 6.54 -24.35 15.50
N THR A 344 6.30 -24.05 16.77
CA THR A 344 5.48 -24.87 17.68
C THR A 344 4.27 -24.04 18.13
N TYR A 345 3.10 -24.62 18.04
CA TYR A 345 1.84 -24.00 18.44
C TYR A 345 1.00 -24.96 19.28
N LEU A 346 0.30 -24.43 20.29
CA LEU A 346 -0.73 -25.16 21.02
C LEU A 346 -2.09 -24.85 20.34
N LEU A 347 -2.65 -25.83 19.61
CA LEU A 347 -3.80 -25.64 18.72
C LEU A 347 -4.93 -26.61 19.06
N ALA A 348 -6.16 -26.13 18.88
CA ALA A 348 -7.37 -26.94 18.76
C ALA A 348 -7.96 -26.78 17.36
N ASP A 349 -8.36 -27.88 16.73
CA ASP A 349 -8.86 -27.93 15.36
C ASP A 349 -10.28 -28.50 15.36
N GLN A 350 -11.24 -27.75 14.82
CA GLN A 350 -12.65 -28.14 14.84
C GLN A 350 -13.41 -27.58 13.64
N LYS A 351 -14.51 -28.26 13.25
CA LYS A 351 -15.45 -27.75 12.26
C LYS A 351 -16.46 -26.81 12.95
N VAL A 352 -16.76 -25.68 12.30
CA VAL A 352 -17.74 -24.71 12.78
C VAL A 352 -18.79 -24.41 11.70
N ARG A 353 -19.96 -24.00 12.14
CA ARG A 353 -21.06 -23.61 11.24
C ARG A 353 -21.39 -22.13 11.44
N LEU A 354 -21.53 -21.41 10.34
CA LEU A 354 -21.98 -20.03 10.28
C LEU A 354 -23.27 -19.91 9.48
N LEU A 355 -23.89 -18.73 9.44
CA LEU A 355 -25.12 -18.45 8.68
C LEU A 355 -26.24 -19.47 8.96
N LYS A 356 -26.54 -19.68 10.24
CA LYS A 356 -27.56 -20.65 10.68
C LYS A 356 -27.30 -22.08 10.12
N GLY A 357 -26.03 -22.47 9.97
CA GLY A 357 -25.61 -23.79 9.52
C GLY A 357 -25.32 -23.94 8.03
N LYS A 358 -25.64 -22.95 7.21
CA LYS A 358 -25.41 -22.98 5.74
C LYS A 358 -23.93 -23.03 5.38
N LEU A 359 -23.08 -22.26 6.06
CA LEU A 359 -21.64 -22.20 5.78
C LEU A 359 -20.86 -23.05 6.78
N ARG A 360 -20.20 -24.09 6.31
CA ARG A 360 -19.31 -24.97 7.10
C ARG A 360 -17.87 -24.57 6.86
N LEU A 361 -17.12 -24.32 7.94
CA LEU A 361 -15.73 -23.92 7.90
C LEU A 361 -14.92 -24.69 8.93
N ARG A 362 -13.61 -24.72 8.74
CA ARG A 362 -12.62 -25.19 9.71
C ARG A 362 -12.17 -24.06 10.58
N GLN A 363 -12.09 -24.28 11.88
CA GLN A 363 -11.57 -23.32 12.86
C GLN A 363 -10.36 -23.90 13.55
N VAL A 364 -9.20 -23.28 13.35
CA VAL A 364 -7.97 -23.58 14.08
C VAL A 364 -7.77 -22.52 15.15
N THR A 365 -7.77 -22.90 16.41
CA THR A 365 -7.67 -21.95 17.53
C THR A 365 -6.33 -22.13 18.23
N ARG A 366 -5.54 -21.04 18.34
CA ARG A 366 -4.31 -21.01 19.12
C ARG A 366 -4.63 -20.64 20.57
N LEU A 367 -4.07 -21.40 21.51
CA LEU A 367 -4.01 -21.05 22.94
C LEU A 367 -2.66 -20.44 23.25
N LYS A 368 -2.65 -19.22 23.80
CA LYS A 368 -1.44 -18.57 24.34
C LYS A 368 -1.24 -18.94 25.80
N GLU A 369 -0.03 -18.74 26.33
CA GLU A 369 0.34 -19.00 27.74
C GLU A 369 -0.58 -18.27 28.73
N ASN A 370 -0.99 -17.05 28.40
CA ASN A 370 -1.92 -16.25 29.21
C ASN A 370 -3.40 -16.71 29.10
N GLY A 371 -3.68 -17.86 28.52
CA GLY A 371 -5.02 -18.41 28.37
C GLY A 371 -5.87 -17.76 27.26
N HIS A 372 -5.31 -16.80 26.50
CA HIS A 372 -6.02 -16.17 25.38
C HIS A 372 -6.15 -17.14 24.19
N GLN A 373 -7.38 -17.27 23.68
CA GLN A 373 -7.70 -18.09 22.52
C GLN A 373 -7.86 -17.21 21.28
N THR A 374 -7.12 -17.55 20.23
CA THR A 374 -7.16 -16.84 18.93
C THR A 374 -7.68 -17.78 17.84
N PRO A 375 -8.99 -17.73 17.51
CA PRO A 375 -9.56 -18.58 16.48
C PRO A 375 -9.31 -18.03 15.07
N ILE A 376 -8.89 -18.91 14.17
CA ILE A 376 -8.67 -18.69 12.74
C ILE A 376 -9.72 -19.47 11.98
N LEU A 377 -10.38 -18.86 11.02
CA LEU A 377 -11.34 -19.51 10.11
C LEU A 377 -10.73 -19.69 8.74
N THR A 378 -11.04 -20.84 8.13
CA THR A 378 -10.62 -21.18 6.78
C THR A 378 -11.53 -22.25 6.17
N ASN A 379 -11.53 -22.35 4.85
CA ASN A 379 -12.11 -23.49 4.12
C ASN A 379 -11.03 -24.55 3.77
N ARG A 380 -9.74 -24.30 4.04
CA ARG A 380 -8.62 -25.20 3.73
C ARG A 380 -8.64 -26.41 4.67
N GLU A 381 -9.09 -27.56 4.17
CA GLU A 381 -9.04 -28.84 4.90
C GLU A 381 -7.75 -29.62 4.63
N ASP A 382 -7.10 -29.36 3.51
CA ASP A 382 -5.88 -30.01 3.02
C ASP A 382 -4.59 -29.61 3.74
N LEU A 383 -4.59 -28.48 4.48
CA LEU A 383 -3.40 -27.99 5.17
C LEU A 383 -3.36 -28.46 6.63
N PRO A 384 -2.16 -28.82 7.17
CA PRO A 384 -1.98 -29.05 8.60
C PRO A 384 -2.37 -27.82 9.43
N ALA A 385 -2.97 -28.02 10.62
CA ALA A 385 -3.39 -26.95 11.51
C ALA A 385 -2.23 -26.00 11.87
N ALA A 386 -1.02 -26.52 12.08
CA ALA A 386 0.18 -25.72 12.34
C ALA A 386 0.55 -24.82 11.16
N GLN A 387 0.35 -25.26 9.92
CA GLN A 387 0.62 -24.45 8.74
C GLN A 387 -0.41 -23.34 8.58
N ILE A 388 -1.70 -23.62 8.84
CA ILE A 388 -2.76 -22.59 8.87
C ILE A 388 -2.43 -21.52 9.90
N ALA A 389 -2.07 -21.93 11.13
CA ALA A 389 -1.69 -21.02 12.19
C ALA A 389 -0.46 -20.17 11.79
N HIS A 390 0.59 -20.81 11.25
CA HIS A 390 1.78 -20.11 10.79
C HIS A 390 1.43 -19.08 9.70
N ARG A 391 0.68 -19.47 8.66
CA ARG A 391 0.30 -18.55 7.57
C ARG A 391 -0.52 -17.37 8.08
N MET A 392 -1.43 -17.57 9.01
CA MET A 392 -2.22 -16.48 9.58
C MET A 392 -1.37 -15.55 10.46
N PHE A 393 -0.48 -16.11 11.28
CA PHE A 393 0.41 -15.29 12.12
C PHE A 393 1.51 -14.62 11.32
N ASN A 394 1.93 -15.17 10.18
CA ASN A 394 2.91 -14.56 9.28
C ASN A 394 2.42 -13.24 8.64
N ARG A 395 1.15 -12.88 8.82
CA ARG A 395 0.58 -11.58 8.43
C ARG A 395 1.35 -10.39 9.05
N TRP A 396 2.06 -10.57 10.16
CA TRP A 396 2.93 -9.55 10.74
C TRP A 396 4.02 -9.04 9.77
N LYS A 397 4.42 -9.83 8.77
CA LYS A 397 5.32 -9.37 7.70
C LYS A 397 4.75 -8.18 6.92
N GLN A 398 3.42 -8.09 6.80
CA GLN A 398 2.75 -6.96 6.18
C GLN A 398 2.80 -5.70 7.05
N GLU A 399 2.74 -5.87 8.38
CA GLU A 399 2.91 -4.76 9.33
C GLU A 399 4.35 -4.20 9.27
N ILE A 400 5.35 -5.08 9.17
CA ILE A 400 6.76 -4.69 8.95
C ILE A 400 6.91 -4.00 7.58
N PHE A 401 6.29 -4.51 6.54
CA PHE A 401 6.28 -3.88 5.22
C PHE A 401 5.78 -2.43 5.30
N PHE A 402 4.63 -2.18 5.92
CA PHE A 402 4.11 -0.81 6.06
C PHE A 402 5.01 0.08 6.91
N LYS A 403 5.54 -0.44 8.01
CA LYS A 403 6.49 0.29 8.85
C LYS A 403 7.71 0.69 8.03
N TYR A 404 8.31 -0.26 7.32
CA TYR A 404 9.48 -0.02 6.49
C TYR A 404 9.20 0.99 5.36
N LEU A 405 8.07 0.86 4.65
CA LEU A 405 7.69 1.84 3.63
C LEU A 405 7.38 3.22 4.22
N GLY A 406 6.82 3.30 5.40
CA GLY A 406 6.59 4.56 6.11
C GLY A 406 7.90 5.26 6.46
N GLU A 407 8.82 4.52 7.08
CA GLU A 407 10.11 5.03 7.53
C GLU A 407 11.05 5.35 6.36
N GLU A 408 11.23 4.41 5.43
CA GLU A 408 12.25 4.50 4.40
C GLU A 408 11.79 5.22 3.12
N TYR A 409 10.52 5.06 2.74
CA TYR A 409 9.98 5.61 1.49
C TYR A 409 8.93 6.70 1.71
N ALA A 410 8.67 7.10 2.96
CA ALA A 410 7.62 8.06 3.32
C ALA A 410 6.25 7.69 2.72
N LEU A 411 5.80 6.43 2.93
CA LEU A 411 4.49 5.98 2.44
C LEU A 411 3.35 6.85 2.98
N ASP A 412 3.45 7.33 4.22
CA ASP A 412 2.43 8.15 4.89
C ASP A 412 2.35 9.59 4.37
N ALA A 413 3.37 10.04 3.61
CA ALA A 413 3.38 11.39 3.07
C ALA A 413 2.33 11.57 1.99
N LEU A 414 1.55 12.65 2.10
CA LEU A 414 0.65 13.08 1.02
C LEU A 414 1.47 13.61 -0.15
N VAL A 415 1.10 13.19 -1.34
CA VAL A 415 1.74 13.58 -2.62
C VAL A 415 0.80 14.35 -3.53
N GLU A 416 -0.48 14.43 -3.16
CA GLU A 416 -1.52 15.14 -3.89
C GLU A 416 -2.44 15.90 -2.94
N TYR A 417 -2.73 17.14 -3.28
CA TYR A 417 -3.63 18.02 -2.56
C TYR A 417 -4.78 18.52 -3.42
N ALA A 418 -4.73 18.26 -4.74
CA ALA A 418 -5.82 18.61 -5.65
C ALA A 418 -7.05 17.75 -5.33
N ALA A 419 -8.20 18.41 -5.31
CA ALA A 419 -9.49 17.76 -5.12
C ALA A 419 -10.17 17.53 -6.48
N VAL A 420 -10.88 16.41 -6.57
CA VAL A 420 -11.75 16.08 -7.69
C VAL A 420 -13.15 15.78 -7.16
N PRO A 421 -14.21 15.93 -7.98
CA PRO A 421 -15.55 15.54 -7.57
C PRO A 421 -15.59 14.09 -7.07
N ASP A 422 -16.35 13.86 -6.01
CA ASP A 422 -16.69 12.53 -5.51
C ASP A 422 -18.16 12.22 -5.76
N ASP A 423 -18.55 10.96 -5.65
CA ASP A 423 -19.93 10.53 -5.78
C ASP A 423 -20.81 11.13 -4.67
N PRO A 424 -21.76 12.03 -5.00
CA PRO A 424 -22.66 12.64 -4.01
C PRO A 424 -23.64 11.64 -3.39
N LEU A 425 -23.92 10.53 -4.09
CA LEU A 425 -24.79 9.44 -3.63
C LEU A 425 -24.05 8.44 -2.78
N ARG A 426 -22.74 8.58 -2.64
CA ARG A 426 -21.92 7.68 -1.79
C ARG A 426 -22.49 7.64 -0.37
N GLU A 427 -22.86 6.44 0.07
CA GLU A 427 -23.38 6.22 1.41
C GLU A 427 -22.32 6.40 2.50
N VAL A 428 -22.64 7.19 3.51
CA VAL A 428 -21.82 7.42 4.71
C VAL A 428 -22.61 7.09 5.98
N PRO A 429 -21.94 6.78 7.10
CA PRO A 429 -22.61 6.60 8.37
C PRO A 429 -23.43 7.85 8.73
N ASN A 430 -24.69 7.66 9.10
CA ASN A 430 -25.56 8.75 9.51
C ASN A 430 -25.19 9.24 10.92
N PRO A 431 -24.79 10.51 11.11
CA PRO A 431 -24.44 11.05 12.43
C PRO A 431 -25.62 11.00 13.43
N THR A 432 -26.83 11.23 12.95
CA THR A 432 -28.05 11.17 13.76
C THR A 432 -28.28 9.77 14.30
N TRP A 433 -28.16 8.76 13.45
CA TRP A 433 -28.24 7.36 13.85
C TRP A 433 -27.15 7.01 14.88
N ALA A 434 -25.91 7.44 14.64
CA ALA A 434 -24.78 7.17 15.53
C ALA A 434 -24.96 7.83 16.91
N ALA A 435 -25.52 9.04 16.96
CA ALA A 435 -25.82 9.73 18.21
C ALA A 435 -26.91 9.01 19.03
N ILE A 436 -27.97 8.54 18.36
CA ILE A 436 -29.05 7.77 19.01
C ILE A 436 -28.49 6.42 19.49
N ASP A 437 -27.70 5.71 18.68
CA ASP A 437 -27.10 4.42 19.04
C ASP A 437 -26.13 4.53 20.24
N ALA A 438 -25.39 5.64 20.33
CA ALA A 438 -24.54 5.91 21.50
C ALA A 438 -25.39 6.09 22.79
N LYS A 439 -26.49 6.85 22.71
CA LYS A 439 -27.44 7.03 23.83
C LYS A 439 -28.10 5.71 24.19
N LEU A 440 -28.49 4.90 23.22
CA LEU A 440 -29.07 3.57 23.44
C LEU A 440 -28.10 2.64 24.18
N ARG A 441 -26.82 2.59 23.76
CA ARG A 441 -25.80 1.78 24.44
C ARG A 441 -25.58 2.23 25.90
N GLN A 442 -25.60 3.54 26.15
CA GLN A 442 -25.50 4.06 27.51
C GLN A 442 -26.72 3.67 28.37
N ALA A 443 -27.92 3.81 27.80
CA ALA A 443 -29.17 3.42 28.50
C ALA A 443 -29.21 1.90 28.76
N GLN A 444 -28.77 1.07 27.79
CA GLN A 444 -28.68 -0.38 27.97
C GLN A 444 -27.69 -0.76 29.08
N ALA A 445 -26.50 -0.15 29.10
CA ALA A 445 -25.51 -0.39 30.15
C ALA A 445 -25.98 0.10 31.53
N HIS A 446 -26.83 1.11 31.57
CA HIS A 446 -27.46 1.55 32.82
C HIS A 446 -28.51 0.55 33.29
N LEU A 447 -29.38 0.09 32.39
CA LEU A 447 -30.37 -0.95 32.68
C LEU A 447 -29.71 -2.26 33.16
N ASP A 448 -28.64 -2.72 32.46
CA ASP A 448 -27.89 -3.92 32.85
C ASP A 448 -27.32 -3.81 34.28
N ARG A 449 -26.84 -2.61 34.69
CA ARG A 449 -26.34 -2.35 36.05
C ARG A 449 -27.45 -2.41 37.08
N LEU A 450 -28.60 -1.75 36.84
CA LEU A 450 -29.75 -1.78 37.74
C LEU A 450 -30.31 -3.19 37.92
N GLN A 451 -30.35 -3.98 36.83
CA GLN A 451 -30.77 -5.38 36.90
C GLN A 451 -29.78 -6.24 37.71
N ALA A 452 -28.47 -6.01 37.57
CA ALA A 452 -27.46 -6.69 38.38
C ALA A 452 -27.55 -6.32 39.86
N GLU A 453 -27.77 -5.03 40.15
CA GLU A 453 -28.00 -4.53 41.53
C GLU A 453 -29.24 -5.17 42.16
N TYR A 454 -30.38 -5.18 41.43
CA TYR A 454 -31.60 -5.85 41.87
C TYR A 454 -31.37 -7.36 42.13
N GLY A 455 -30.65 -8.04 41.24
CA GLY A 455 -30.32 -9.45 41.42
C GLY A 455 -29.43 -9.70 42.63
N LEU A 456 -28.45 -8.82 42.90
CA LEU A 456 -27.60 -8.91 44.09
C LEU A 456 -28.38 -8.67 45.38
N GLU A 457 -29.21 -7.62 45.42
CA GLU A 457 -30.08 -7.35 46.58
C GLU A 457 -31.05 -8.50 46.82
N ALA A 458 -31.65 -9.09 45.80
CA ALA A 458 -32.52 -10.25 45.92
C ALA A 458 -31.81 -11.48 46.50
N LEU A 459 -30.53 -11.71 46.08
CA LEU A 459 -29.72 -12.84 46.56
C LEU A 459 -29.22 -12.64 48.01
N THR A 460 -28.85 -11.42 48.38
CA THR A 460 -28.32 -11.10 49.72
C THR A 460 -29.42 -10.95 50.79
N ASN A 461 -30.66 -10.71 50.36
CA ASN A 461 -31.78 -10.46 51.26
C ASN A 461 -32.43 -11.77 51.70
N ALA A 462 -31.74 -12.53 52.56
CA ALA A 462 -32.27 -13.76 53.13
C ALA A 462 -33.49 -13.47 54.03
N GLU A 463 -34.53 -14.35 53.96
CA GLU A 463 -35.78 -14.17 54.74
C GLU A 463 -35.56 -13.94 56.23
N LYS A 464 -34.52 -14.51 56.80
CA LYS A 464 -34.18 -14.39 58.24
C LYS A 464 -33.60 -13.02 58.65
N GLN A 465 -33.21 -12.16 57.69
CA GLN A 465 -32.62 -10.84 57.98
C GLN A 465 -33.59 -9.67 57.76
N ARG A 466 -34.83 -9.93 57.42
CA ARG A 466 -35.83 -8.90 57.13
C ARG A 466 -36.48 -8.41 58.44
N SER A 467 -36.22 -7.16 58.84
CA SER A 467 -36.83 -6.55 60.00
C SER A 467 -38.34 -6.27 59.80
N THR A 468 -38.77 -5.96 58.59
CA THR A 468 -40.17 -5.86 58.20
C THR A 468 -40.37 -6.16 56.69
N MET A 469 -41.42 -6.93 56.37
CA MET A 469 -41.87 -7.20 55.01
C MET A 469 -42.25 -5.91 54.25
N ARG A 470 -42.74 -4.90 54.90
CA ARG A 470 -43.16 -3.61 54.34
C ARG A 470 -41.96 -2.81 53.85
N GLY A 471 -40.88 -2.71 54.60
CA GLY A 471 -39.66 -2.02 54.22
C GLY A 471 -38.98 -2.66 52.96
N PHE A 472 -38.94 -3.99 52.91
CA PHE A 472 -38.45 -4.71 51.74
C PHE A 472 -39.28 -4.44 50.47
N LYS A 473 -40.60 -4.50 50.54
CA LYS A 473 -41.52 -4.22 49.43
C LYS A 473 -41.36 -2.78 48.91
N ILE A 474 -41.17 -1.80 49.81
CA ILE A 474 -40.98 -0.39 49.44
C ILE A 474 -39.63 -0.21 48.70
N ALA A 475 -38.55 -0.76 49.22
CA ALA A 475 -37.21 -0.64 48.59
C ALA A 475 -37.18 -1.34 47.23
N GLN A 476 -37.70 -2.56 47.14
CA GLN A 476 -37.79 -3.30 45.88
C GLN A 476 -38.76 -2.64 44.90
N GLY A 477 -39.86 -2.03 45.37
CA GLY A 477 -40.76 -1.26 44.51
C GLY A 477 -40.09 -0.03 43.87
N LYS A 478 -39.29 0.72 44.64
CA LYS A 478 -38.53 1.87 44.11
C LYS A 478 -37.50 1.44 43.08
N LEU A 479 -36.69 0.42 43.36
CA LEU A 479 -35.69 -0.09 42.43
C LEU A 479 -36.36 -0.70 41.20
N GLY A 480 -37.46 -1.45 41.38
CA GLY A 480 -38.27 -1.99 40.28
C GLY A 480 -38.83 -0.90 39.36
N GLN A 481 -39.34 0.21 39.94
CA GLN A 481 -39.80 1.36 39.15
C GLN A 481 -38.66 2.02 38.38
N THR A 482 -37.48 2.13 38.98
CA THR A 482 -36.29 2.66 38.30
C THR A 482 -35.86 1.78 37.14
N ILE A 483 -35.88 0.45 37.31
CA ILE A 483 -35.61 -0.52 36.26
C ILE A 483 -36.64 -0.39 35.13
N TRP A 484 -37.92 -0.26 35.46
CA TRP A 484 -38.98 -0.09 34.45
C TRP A 484 -38.80 1.18 33.64
N ASN A 485 -38.53 2.32 34.26
CA ASN A 485 -38.26 3.58 33.59
C ASN A 485 -37.01 3.50 32.67
N ALA A 486 -35.97 2.82 33.16
CA ALA A 486 -34.77 2.58 32.35
C ALA A 486 -35.06 1.66 31.12
N PHE A 487 -35.90 0.64 31.32
CA PHE A 487 -36.34 -0.25 30.24
C PHE A 487 -37.17 0.50 29.18
N GLU A 488 -38.17 1.30 29.61
CA GLU A 488 -38.93 2.13 28.68
C GLU A 488 -38.03 3.09 27.89
N ARG A 489 -37.03 3.67 28.56
CA ARG A 489 -36.05 4.54 27.91
C ARG A 489 -35.25 3.80 26.82
N VAL A 490 -34.84 2.58 27.11
CA VAL A 490 -34.16 1.72 26.11
C VAL A 490 -35.07 1.46 24.93
N GLN A 491 -36.34 1.06 25.17
CA GLN A 491 -37.30 0.82 24.10
C GLN A 491 -37.57 2.06 23.23
N GLN A 492 -37.75 3.24 23.86
CA GLN A 492 -37.94 4.49 23.12
C GLN A 492 -36.75 4.84 22.25
N LEU A 493 -35.52 4.68 22.77
CA LEU A 493 -34.30 4.94 22.01
C LEU A 493 -34.09 3.92 20.88
N GLU A 494 -34.45 2.66 21.12
CA GLU A 494 -34.40 1.61 20.09
C GLU A 494 -35.39 1.88 18.96
N LYS A 495 -36.62 2.26 19.27
CA LYS A 495 -37.67 2.66 18.32
C LYS A 495 -37.20 3.87 17.48
N ARG A 496 -36.63 4.91 18.16
CA ARG A 496 -36.06 6.07 17.47
C ARG A 496 -34.87 5.71 16.56
N ARG A 497 -33.96 4.84 17.05
CA ARG A 497 -32.82 4.39 16.22
C ARG A 497 -33.28 3.64 14.98
N ASN A 498 -34.28 2.78 15.11
CA ASN A 498 -34.79 1.96 14.00
C ASN A 498 -35.57 2.80 12.95
N ALA A 499 -36.09 3.95 13.34
CA ALA A 499 -36.76 4.90 12.44
C ALA A 499 -35.78 5.74 11.60
N VAL A 500 -34.49 5.74 11.96
CA VAL A 500 -33.47 6.53 11.26
C VAL A 500 -32.59 5.60 10.42
N PRO A 501 -32.34 5.87 9.15
CA PRO A 501 -31.47 5.06 8.32
C PRO A 501 -30.03 5.10 8.86
N ARG A 502 -29.39 3.94 8.94
CA ARG A 502 -28.02 3.81 9.44
C ARG A 502 -26.98 4.48 8.56
N ARG A 503 -27.27 4.58 7.25
CA ARG A 503 -26.42 5.23 6.26
C ARG A 503 -27.28 6.15 5.41
N VAL A 504 -26.67 7.22 4.94
CA VAL A 504 -27.31 8.22 4.09
C VAL A 504 -26.36 8.67 3.00
N PRO A 505 -26.84 9.15 1.84
CA PRO A 505 -26.01 9.78 0.83
C PRO A 505 -25.26 10.98 1.44
N VAL A 506 -24.01 11.18 1.05
CA VAL A 506 -23.18 12.25 1.62
C VAL A 506 -23.74 13.63 1.35
N GLN A 507 -24.38 13.83 0.19
CA GLN A 507 -25.06 15.09 -0.19
C GLN A 507 -26.15 15.52 0.80
N THR A 508 -26.77 14.59 1.55
CA THR A 508 -27.79 14.94 2.57
C THR A 508 -27.18 15.52 3.84
N LEU A 509 -25.86 15.46 3.99
CA LEU A 509 -25.14 15.92 5.18
C LEU A 509 -24.36 17.22 4.96
N THR A 510 -24.30 17.73 3.74
CA THR A 510 -23.56 18.95 3.39
C THR A 510 -24.14 19.59 2.14
N GLU A 511 -24.18 20.91 2.12
CA GLU A 511 -24.51 21.72 0.95
C GLU A 511 -23.27 22.01 0.09
N GLU A 512 -22.06 21.79 0.65
CA GLU A 512 -20.82 21.98 -0.07
C GLU A 512 -20.58 20.87 -1.09
N PRO A 513 -19.87 21.14 -2.19
CA PRO A 513 -19.50 20.14 -3.18
C PRO A 513 -18.78 18.95 -2.54
N VAL A 514 -19.22 17.74 -2.85
CA VAL A 514 -18.62 16.51 -2.35
C VAL A 514 -17.35 16.24 -3.16
N VAL A 515 -16.21 16.26 -2.51
CA VAL A 515 -14.89 16.12 -3.14
C VAL A 515 -14.03 15.06 -2.45
N LYS A 516 -13.07 14.51 -3.20
CA LYS A 516 -11.99 13.64 -2.72
C LYS A 516 -10.65 14.09 -3.28
N LEU A 517 -9.54 13.64 -2.69
CA LEU A 517 -8.23 13.89 -3.28
C LEU A 517 -8.08 13.11 -4.59
N ALA A 518 -7.46 13.75 -5.60
CA ALA A 518 -7.17 13.11 -6.87
C ALA A 518 -6.30 11.86 -6.66
N PRO A 519 -6.71 10.68 -7.13
CA PRO A 519 -6.05 9.42 -6.78
C PRO A 519 -4.80 9.12 -7.62
N GLU A 520 -4.70 9.64 -8.84
CA GLU A 520 -3.72 9.21 -9.84
C GLU A 520 -2.27 9.43 -9.42
N ARG A 521 -1.90 10.62 -8.97
CA ARG A 521 -0.53 10.90 -8.53
C ARG A 521 -0.14 10.05 -7.31
N LYS A 522 -1.09 9.85 -6.39
CA LYS A 522 -0.90 8.98 -5.24
C LYS A 522 -0.64 7.53 -5.69
N HIS A 523 -1.46 7.03 -6.60
CA HIS A 523 -1.33 5.67 -7.13
C HIS A 523 0.02 5.50 -7.85
N LEU A 524 0.36 6.40 -8.77
CA LEU A 524 1.65 6.38 -9.47
C LEU A 524 2.84 6.39 -8.49
N THR A 525 2.79 7.24 -7.46
CA THR A 525 3.85 7.29 -6.45
C THR A 525 3.94 5.99 -5.63
N ASN A 526 2.81 5.37 -5.32
CA ASN A 526 2.79 4.04 -4.68
C ASN A 526 3.46 2.98 -5.57
N LEU A 527 3.18 2.99 -6.88
CA LEU A 527 3.79 2.05 -7.83
C LEU A 527 5.31 2.23 -7.92
N ILE A 528 5.80 3.47 -7.96
CA ILE A 528 7.25 3.75 -7.96
C ILE A 528 7.91 3.21 -6.68
N LYS A 529 7.31 3.47 -5.50
CA LYS A 529 7.80 2.95 -4.21
C LYS A 529 7.73 1.42 -4.15
N MET A 530 6.67 0.84 -4.70
CA MET A 530 6.50 -0.62 -4.81
C MET A 530 7.60 -1.26 -5.64
N VAL A 531 7.89 -0.71 -6.83
CA VAL A 531 8.95 -1.23 -7.72
C VAL A 531 10.33 -1.09 -7.07
N ALA A 532 10.62 0.05 -6.42
CA ALA A 532 11.87 0.26 -5.70
C ALA A 532 12.03 -0.74 -4.53
N TYR A 533 10.96 -0.97 -3.75
CA TYR A 533 10.97 -1.98 -2.69
C TYR A 533 11.17 -3.40 -3.25
N GLN A 534 10.50 -3.74 -4.36
CA GLN A 534 10.66 -5.04 -5.02
C GLN A 534 12.10 -5.22 -5.54
N ALA A 535 12.71 -4.18 -6.12
CA ALA A 535 14.10 -4.21 -6.60
C ALA A 535 15.07 -4.45 -5.43
N GLU A 536 14.88 -3.77 -4.31
CA GLU A 536 15.67 -4.02 -3.10
C GLU A 536 15.49 -5.46 -2.58
N SER A 537 14.26 -5.98 -2.54
CA SER A 537 13.99 -7.36 -2.13
C SER A 537 14.64 -8.38 -3.08
N ASP A 538 14.67 -8.10 -4.38
CA ASP A 538 15.28 -8.98 -5.36
C ASP A 538 16.83 -8.97 -5.19
N LEU A 539 17.46 -7.83 -4.93
CA LEU A 539 18.89 -7.74 -4.57
C LEU A 539 19.21 -8.49 -3.27
N VAL A 540 18.36 -8.37 -2.25
CA VAL A 540 18.50 -9.13 -0.99
C VAL A 540 18.46 -10.63 -1.26
N ARG A 541 17.61 -11.11 -2.17
CA ARG A 541 17.56 -12.53 -2.54
C ARG A 541 18.81 -12.98 -3.28
N LEU A 542 19.34 -12.17 -4.18
CA LEU A 542 20.58 -12.49 -4.90
C LEU A 542 21.79 -12.57 -3.95
N VAL A 543 21.87 -11.70 -2.96
CA VAL A 543 22.97 -11.73 -1.99
C VAL A 543 22.80 -12.79 -0.90
N ALA A 544 21.59 -13.34 -0.72
CA ALA A 544 21.27 -14.26 0.38
C ALA A 544 22.18 -15.50 0.48
N PRO A 545 22.57 -16.17 -0.62
CA PRO A 545 23.48 -17.31 -0.55
C PRO A 545 24.89 -16.94 -0.04
N HIS A 546 25.26 -15.68 -0.11
CA HIS A 546 26.62 -15.18 0.14
C HIS A 546 26.73 -14.39 1.45
N TYR A 547 25.63 -14.25 2.22
CA TYR A 547 25.60 -13.45 3.45
C TYR A 547 24.80 -14.13 4.56
N LYS A 548 25.52 -14.67 5.57
CA LYS A 548 24.90 -15.47 6.65
C LYS A 548 23.81 -14.71 7.44
N ARG A 549 23.95 -13.38 7.62
CA ARG A 549 23.03 -12.53 8.40
C ARG A 549 21.97 -11.85 7.53
N VAL A 550 21.64 -12.42 6.37
CA VAL A 550 20.69 -11.81 5.42
C VAL A 550 19.31 -11.60 6.04
N GLY A 551 18.87 -12.46 6.94
CA GLY A 551 17.57 -12.35 7.60
C GLY A 551 17.40 -11.06 8.39
N ASP A 552 18.45 -10.62 9.07
CA ASP A 552 18.41 -9.44 9.93
C ASP A 552 19.02 -8.19 9.25
N GLU A 553 20.06 -8.36 8.45
CA GLU A 553 20.85 -7.25 7.91
C GLU A 553 20.78 -7.13 6.38
N GLY A 554 20.10 -8.02 5.66
CA GLY A 554 20.12 -8.05 4.20
C GLY A 554 19.73 -6.72 3.56
N ARG A 555 18.67 -6.07 4.03
CA ARG A 555 18.26 -4.75 3.52
C ARG A 555 19.27 -3.65 3.85
N THR A 556 19.82 -3.65 5.05
CA THR A 556 20.86 -2.68 5.47
C THR A 556 22.13 -2.85 4.64
N LEU A 557 22.52 -4.09 4.33
CA LEU A 557 23.66 -4.39 3.44
C LEU A 557 23.42 -3.81 2.04
N ILE A 558 22.26 -4.09 1.45
CA ILE A 558 21.91 -3.57 0.12
C ILE A 558 21.84 -2.04 0.13
N GLN A 559 21.21 -1.42 1.12
CA GLN A 559 21.18 0.05 1.26
C GLN A 559 22.59 0.65 1.32
N SER A 560 23.50 0.04 2.10
CA SER A 560 24.88 0.50 2.20
C SER A 560 25.58 0.42 0.83
N ALA A 561 25.34 -0.64 0.08
CA ALA A 561 25.90 -0.80 -1.27
C ALA A 561 25.32 0.23 -2.25
N LEU A 562 23.99 0.44 -2.24
CA LEU A 562 23.33 1.43 -3.11
C LEU A 562 23.74 2.89 -2.80
N ALA A 563 24.09 3.16 -1.55
CA ALA A 563 24.56 4.48 -1.09
C ALA A 563 26.08 4.70 -1.31
N SER A 564 26.85 3.66 -1.64
CA SER A 564 28.29 3.77 -1.83
C SER A 564 28.65 4.61 -3.04
N ALA A 565 29.82 5.25 -2.99
CA ALA A 565 30.44 5.87 -4.16
C ALA A 565 30.98 4.78 -5.10
N ALA A 566 31.10 5.12 -6.38
CA ALA A 566 31.71 4.24 -7.35
C ALA A 566 32.51 5.03 -8.42
N ASN A 567 33.52 4.36 -9.00
CA ASN A 567 34.16 4.86 -10.20
C ASN A 567 33.33 4.41 -11.43
N LEU A 568 33.18 5.31 -12.38
CA LEU A 568 32.55 5.05 -13.67
C LEU A 568 33.62 5.06 -14.75
N GLU A 569 33.74 3.97 -15.51
CA GLU A 569 34.65 3.84 -16.64
C GLU A 569 33.82 3.44 -17.85
N VAL A 570 34.03 4.14 -18.97
CA VAL A 570 33.24 3.97 -20.20
C VAL A 570 34.14 3.49 -21.30
N THR A 571 33.66 2.48 -21.99
CA THR A 571 34.19 2.05 -23.31
C THR A 571 33.07 2.09 -24.33
N ASP A 572 33.35 1.87 -25.62
CA ASP A 572 32.33 1.93 -26.68
C ASP A 572 31.10 1.06 -26.44
N THR A 573 31.24 -0.03 -25.68
CA THR A 573 30.18 -1.03 -25.48
C THR A 573 29.83 -1.27 -24.01
N LYS A 574 30.60 -0.74 -23.05
CA LYS A 574 30.46 -1.08 -21.62
C LYS A 574 30.54 0.15 -20.73
N LEU A 575 29.74 0.15 -19.70
CA LEU A 575 29.85 1.02 -18.53
C LEU A 575 30.26 0.16 -17.33
N ARG A 576 31.50 0.31 -16.88
CA ARG A 576 32.03 -0.36 -15.70
C ARG A 576 31.80 0.52 -14.47
N ILE A 577 31.23 -0.10 -13.43
CA ILE A 577 30.89 0.53 -12.15
C ILE A 577 31.70 -0.19 -11.07
N THR A 578 32.73 0.47 -10.56
CA THR A 578 33.61 -0.09 -9.51
C THR A 578 33.30 0.58 -8.18
N LEU A 579 32.59 -0.13 -7.29
CA LEU A 579 32.14 0.37 -5.99
C LEU A 579 33.32 0.56 -5.03
N ALA A 580 33.18 1.52 -4.11
CA ALA A 580 34.02 1.61 -2.94
C ALA A 580 33.77 0.42 -2.00
N PRO A 581 34.78 -0.06 -1.25
CA PRO A 581 34.61 -1.13 -0.27
C PRO A 581 33.61 -0.70 0.82
N LEU A 582 32.89 -1.68 1.40
CA LEU A 582 31.97 -1.43 2.49
C LEU A 582 32.68 -1.47 3.85
N SER A 583 31.95 -1.19 4.92
CA SER A 583 32.47 -1.05 6.29
C SER A 583 33.19 -2.28 6.87
N SER A 584 33.09 -3.44 6.21
CA SER A 584 33.78 -4.66 6.66
C SER A 584 34.04 -5.62 5.49
N ALA A 585 35.12 -6.40 5.62
CA ALA A 585 35.56 -7.32 4.56
C ALA A 585 34.49 -8.37 4.18
N HIS A 586 33.71 -8.87 5.15
CA HIS A 586 32.65 -9.85 4.87
C HIS A 586 31.47 -9.23 4.10
N ARG A 587 31.12 -7.95 4.34
CA ARG A 587 30.11 -7.21 3.57
C ARG A 587 30.62 -6.93 2.16
N THR A 588 31.87 -6.50 2.05
CA THR A 588 32.53 -6.27 0.75
C THR A 588 32.52 -7.55 -0.09
N ARG A 589 32.91 -8.70 0.48
CA ARG A 589 32.87 -10.00 -0.21
C ARG A 589 31.45 -10.41 -0.63
N ALA A 590 30.43 -10.18 0.21
CA ALA A 590 29.06 -10.48 -0.15
C ALA A 590 28.59 -9.63 -1.35
N ILE A 591 28.94 -8.35 -1.41
CA ILE A 591 28.62 -7.47 -2.55
C ILE A 591 29.48 -7.81 -3.78
N ALA A 592 30.72 -8.27 -3.61
CA ALA A 592 31.51 -8.79 -4.75
C ALA A 592 30.78 -9.95 -5.45
N ARG A 593 30.26 -10.90 -4.69
CA ARG A 593 29.45 -12.00 -5.23
C ARG A 593 28.15 -11.52 -5.88
N LEU A 594 27.49 -10.53 -5.29
CA LEU A 594 26.33 -9.89 -5.91
C LEU A 594 26.72 -9.26 -7.27
N CYS A 595 27.86 -8.59 -7.36
CA CYS A 595 28.36 -8.03 -8.63
C CYS A 595 28.55 -9.11 -9.69
N GLU A 596 29.10 -10.28 -9.31
CA GLU A 596 29.25 -11.44 -10.21
C GLU A 596 27.89 -11.91 -10.76
N GLU A 597 26.90 -12.10 -9.88
CA GLU A 597 25.53 -12.49 -10.25
C GLU A 597 24.87 -11.45 -11.19
N LEU A 598 25.01 -10.17 -10.87
CA LEU A 598 24.45 -9.09 -11.71
C LEU A 598 25.14 -9.02 -13.07
N ASN A 599 26.43 -9.32 -13.15
CA ASN A 599 27.18 -9.34 -14.42
C ASN A 599 26.70 -10.44 -15.37
N GLN A 600 26.15 -11.55 -14.84
CA GLN A 600 25.58 -12.62 -15.66
C GLN A 600 24.32 -12.17 -16.41
N THR A 601 23.60 -11.17 -15.91
CA THR A 601 22.37 -10.66 -16.54
C THR A 601 22.63 -9.93 -17.86
N GLN A 602 23.85 -9.51 -18.12
CA GLN A 602 24.26 -8.73 -19.29
C GLN A 602 23.38 -7.49 -19.58
N THR A 603 22.81 -6.92 -18.54
CA THR A 603 21.91 -5.77 -18.64
C THR A 603 22.59 -4.57 -19.25
N GLN A 604 21.87 -3.83 -20.09
CA GLN A 604 22.29 -2.54 -20.63
C GLN A 604 21.70 -1.39 -19.81
N PHE A 605 22.39 -0.26 -19.78
CA PHE A 605 21.82 0.95 -19.18
C PHE A 605 20.60 1.42 -20.01
N PRO A 606 19.45 1.72 -19.36
CA PRO A 606 18.22 2.07 -20.08
C PRO A 606 18.41 3.26 -21.05
N GLY A 607 18.15 3.05 -22.34
CA GLY A 607 18.28 4.05 -23.39
C GLY A 607 19.70 4.29 -23.88
N SER A 608 20.64 3.38 -23.58
CA SER A 608 21.97 3.33 -24.18
C SER A 608 22.28 1.91 -24.64
N GLY A 609 23.27 1.76 -25.52
CA GLY A 609 23.83 0.44 -25.88
C GLY A 609 24.88 -0.08 -24.91
N LEU A 610 25.15 0.65 -23.80
CA LEU A 610 26.24 0.34 -22.87
C LEU A 610 25.84 -0.82 -21.95
N ARG A 611 26.59 -1.92 -22.01
CA ARG A 611 26.44 -3.07 -21.13
C ARG A 611 27.04 -2.76 -19.78
N LEU A 612 26.27 -2.98 -18.71
CA LEU A 612 26.71 -2.74 -17.34
C LEU A 612 27.67 -3.82 -16.86
N ARG A 613 28.76 -3.41 -16.18
CA ARG A 613 29.74 -4.29 -15.54
C ARG A 613 30.04 -3.77 -14.14
N TYR A 614 29.85 -4.62 -13.16
CA TYR A 614 29.99 -4.30 -11.75
C TYR A 614 31.24 -4.94 -11.15
N ALA A 615 31.93 -4.17 -10.32
CA ALA A 615 33.03 -4.63 -9.49
C ALA A 615 32.98 -3.87 -8.15
N ILE A 616 33.69 -4.36 -7.15
CA ILE A 616 33.94 -3.65 -5.90
C ILE A 616 35.43 -3.69 -5.62
N ARG A 617 36.00 -2.59 -5.14
CA ARG A 617 37.41 -2.57 -4.76
C ARG A 617 37.61 -3.49 -3.55
N GLU A 618 38.70 -4.26 -3.53
CA GLU A 618 39.10 -5.02 -2.35
C GLU A 618 39.50 -4.05 -1.25
N SER A 619 39.20 -4.41 -0.02
CA SER A 619 39.71 -3.69 1.15
C SER A 619 41.21 -4.01 1.24
N SER A 620 42.05 -3.01 1.01
CA SER A 620 43.49 -3.12 1.30
C SER A 620 43.73 -3.45 2.75
#